data_5597c903ebcb4e7f4cad74e18b10b3e2
#
_entry.id   5597c903ebcb4e7f4cad74e18b10b3e2
#
_cell.length_a   1.000
_cell.length_b   1.000
_cell.length_c   1.000
_cell.angle_alpha   90.00
_cell.angle_beta   90.00
_cell.angle_gamma   90.00
#
_symmetry.space_group_name_H-M   'P 1'
#
loop_
_entity.id
_entity.type
_entity.pdbx_description
1 polymer ?
#
loop_
_entity_poly.entity_id
_entity_poly.type
_entity_poly.pdbx_seq_one_letter_code
_entity_poly.pdbx_strand_id
1 'polypeptide(L)'
;MRTVESQITSVYPSQTNFVVEASFTWDHDITFERNGETVTLKAGQYLQVGRQSFRPGGTKISAQTSSGSYPVGLSVCKCATIEMYDIGWSNADYWSLYEGATAHLKAAITIDGIERMVDMGHFKVYEVETVHEVTTLTCYDAMKAADVLCPAVMQGEHEYMELWKLAAQQLGLTPGPMDYQHGLQYNGLATVDAQHTIRQVIEAIALACGGNAMLSGNTLFVRPITSAADVTLTQWINPVEVAKTPVEVTGVRVKKTFASDGQEHTYFSGAGGYVIELNDDNLWLGIEGPAGSITVAAEAVAESLYAQLKEKPVYKFSGDLPSDPRLDIFDKVIVKDINGREYPSIITDYTFVFSGKTSVGNSVESGSSYNTSDSGPSGSSASGVGADYVVAQGTTGKWVWRKWASGIAEMWAVFGTDTLSIDEAWGSLYFGTWMRSDANVAARKYPFAFVDTPTISATYMGGESDAWLISLFSASDDLKTGAPAYALARP
;
A
#
# COMPACT_ATOMS: atom_id res chain seq x y z
N MET A 1 -1.69 16.64 -10.92
CA MET A 1 -2.20 16.23 -12.25
C MET A 1 -1.01 15.85 -13.13
N ARG A 2 -1.12 14.78 -13.91
CA ARG A 2 -0.08 14.39 -14.87
C ARG A 2 0.06 15.44 -15.97
N THR A 3 1.30 15.63 -16.44
CA THR A 3 1.55 16.47 -17.61
C THR A 3 1.07 15.72 -18.86
N VAL A 4 0.14 16.32 -19.60
CA VAL A 4 -0.40 15.77 -20.84
C VAL A 4 -0.35 16.81 -21.95
N GLU A 5 -0.38 16.36 -23.21
CA GLU A 5 -0.47 17.26 -24.34
C GLU A 5 -1.77 18.07 -24.31
N SER A 6 -1.71 19.33 -24.71
CA SER A 6 -2.88 20.24 -24.70
C SER A 6 -4.03 19.74 -25.55
N GLN A 7 -3.76 18.99 -26.62
CA GLN A 7 -4.77 18.38 -27.47
C GLN A 7 -5.63 17.37 -26.72
N ILE A 8 -5.05 16.56 -25.81
CA ILE A 8 -5.81 15.64 -24.98
C ILE A 8 -6.73 16.42 -24.04
N THR A 9 -6.23 17.50 -23.45
CA THR A 9 -7.04 18.35 -22.58
C THR A 9 -8.19 19.02 -23.32
N SER A 10 -7.99 19.40 -24.59
CA SER A 10 -9.02 20.08 -25.40
C SER A 10 -10.19 19.19 -25.82
N VAL A 11 -9.96 17.88 -25.96
CA VAL A 11 -11.02 16.93 -26.37
C VAL A 11 -11.72 16.26 -25.20
N TYR A 12 -11.16 16.32 -24.01
CA TYR A 12 -11.80 15.78 -22.81
C TYR A 12 -13.00 16.65 -22.39
N PRO A 13 -14.16 16.11 -21.97
CA PRO A 13 -14.48 14.69 -21.85
C PRO A 13 -15.19 14.07 -23.08
N SER A 14 -15.23 14.77 -24.20
CA SER A 14 -15.96 14.28 -25.39
C SER A 14 -15.31 13.04 -26.03
N GLN A 15 -14.02 12.85 -25.82
CA GLN A 15 -13.28 11.67 -26.24
C GLN A 15 -12.55 11.06 -25.03
N THR A 16 -12.93 9.84 -24.66
CA THR A 16 -12.44 9.14 -23.46
C THR A 16 -12.09 7.68 -23.72
N ASN A 17 -12.11 7.23 -24.96
CA ASN A 17 -11.76 5.87 -25.35
C ASN A 17 -10.23 5.73 -25.45
N PHE A 18 -9.57 5.69 -24.31
CA PHE A 18 -8.15 5.42 -24.25
C PHE A 18 -7.89 3.92 -24.42
N VAL A 19 -6.96 3.59 -25.29
CA VAL A 19 -6.50 2.22 -25.46
C VAL A 19 -5.18 2.00 -24.72
N VAL A 20 -4.98 0.77 -24.27
CA VAL A 20 -3.75 0.37 -23.59
C VAL A 20 -2.64 0.22 -24.61
N GLU A 21 -1.49 0.79 -24.29
CA GLU A 21 -0.22 0.38 -24.85
C GLU A 21 0.70 -0.07 -23.73
N ALA A 22 1.30 -1.24 -23.88
CA ALA A 22 2.27 -1.73 -22.93
C ALA A 22 3.50 -2.28 -23.63
N SER A 23 4.65 -1.99 -23.06
CA SER A 23 5.91 -2.64 -23.37
C SER A 23 6.48 -3.25 -22.11
N PHE A 24 7.08 -4.43 -22.24
CA PHE A 24 7.67 -5.17 -21.14
C PHE A 24 9.19 -5.23 -21.32
N THR A 25 9.92 -5.05 -20.23
CA THR A 25 11.37 -5.17 -20.16
C THR A 25 11.77 -6.10 -19.01
N TRP A 26 12.93 -6.72 -19.12
CA TRP A 26 13.52 -7.58 -18.11
C TRP A 26 14.93 -7.10 -17.75
N ASP A 27 15.35 -7.37 -16.54
CA ASP A 27 16.71 -7.09 -16.06
C ASP A 27 17.74 -8.18 -16.44
N HIS A 28 17.28 -9.26 -17.09
CA HIS A 28 18.08 -10.38 -17.57
C HIS A 28 17.67 -10.77 -19.00
N ASP A 29 18.47 -11.64 -19.65
CA ASP A 29 18.12 -12.18 -20.96
C ASP A 29 16.97 -13.19 -20.82
N ILE A 30 15.97 -13.10 -21.70
CA ILE A 30 14.87 -14.04 -21.78
C ILE A 30 14.83 -14.69 -23.15
N THR A 31 14.43 -15.96 -23.19
CA THR A 31 14.26 -16.72 -24.46
C THR A 31 12.89 -17.40 -24.44
N PHE A 32 12.14 -17.25 -25.52
CA PHE A 32 10.81 -17.83 -25.68
C PHE A 32 10.55 -18.20 -27.14
N GLU A 33 9.56 -19.03 -27.38
CA GLU A 33 9.13 -19.37 -28.75
C GLU A 33 7.93 -18.52 -29.18
N ARG A 34 8.00 -17.95 -30.37
CA ARG A 34 6.93 -17.18 -30.99
C ARG A 34 6.76 -17.64 -32.43
N ASN A 35 5.56 -18.15 -32.76
CA ASN A 35 5.24 -18.67 -34.10
C ASN A 35 6.22 -19.75 -34.61
N GLY A 36 6.76 -20.57 -33.71
CA GLY A 36 7.74 -21.61 -34.02
C GLY A 36 9.17 -21.13 -34.20
N GLU A 37 9.45 -19.87 -33.92
CA GLU A 37 10.79 -19.30 -33.92
C GLU A 37 11.24 -19.00 -32.47
N THR A 38 12.48 -19.35 -32.14
CA THR A 38 13.10 -18.99 -30.86
C THR A 38 13.52 -17.53 -30.90
N VAL A 39 12.92 -16.72 -30.03
CA VAL A 39 13.23 -15.30 -29.84
C VAL A 39 14.01 -15.12 -28.55
N THR A 40 15.13 -14.42 -28.61
CA THR A 40 15.90 -14.02 -27.42
C THR A 40 15.91 -12.49 -27.32
N LEU A 41 15.41 -11.97 -26.19
CA LEU A 41 15.54 -10.56 -25.83
C LEU A 41 16.66 -10.40 -24.80
N LYS A 42 17.56 -9.48 -25.04
CA LYS A 42 18.62 -9.11 -24.10
C LYS A 42 18.06 -8.24 -22.97
N ALA A 43 18.70 -8.28 -21.80
CA ALA A 43 18.39 -7.42 -20.69
C ALA A 43 18.19 -5.95 -21.15
N GLY A 44 17.10 -5.35 -20.72
CA GLY A 44 16.72 -3.98 -21.09
C GLY A 44 16.09 -3.80 -22.48
N GLN A 45 16.06 -4.83 -23.33
CA GLN A 45 15.26 -4.78 -24.56
C GLN A 45 13.77 -4.91 -24.19
N TYR A 46 12.91 -4.27 -24.99
CA TYR A 46 11.48 -4.28 -24.73
C TYR A 46 10.71 -5.17 -25.70
N LEU A 47 9.68 -5.80 -25.18
CA LEU A 47 8.65 -6.51 -25.94
C LEU A 47 7.41 -5.62 -26.01
N GLN A 48 7.04 -5.18 -27.21
CA GLN A 48 5.78 -4.46 -27.43
C GLN A 48 4.64 -5.46 -27.59
N VAL A 49 3.58 -5.28 -26.81
CA VAL A 49 2.35 -6.07 -26.91
C VAL A 49 1.31 -5.31 -27.72
N GLY A 50 0.74 -5.96 -28.72
CA GLY A 50 -0.27 -5.34 -29.58
C GLY A 50 -1.59 -5.04 -28.84
N ARG A 51 -2.26 -3.96 -29.23
CA ARG A 51 -3.52 -3.51 -28.59
C ARG A 51 -4.62 -4.58 -28.56
N GLN A 52 -4.70 -5.40 -29.61
CA GLN A 52 -5.68 -6.48 -29.73
C GLN A 52 -5.48 -7.58 -28.68
N SER A 53 -4.33 -7.62 -28.04
CA SER A 53 -4.05 -8.59 -26.99
C SER A 53 -4.64 -8.21 -25.64
N PHE A 54 -5.00 -6.94 -25.42
CA PHE A 54 -5.57 -6.50 -24.16
C PHE A 54 -7.09 -6.71 -24.14
N ARG A 55 -7.57 -7.25 -23.01
CA ARG A 55 -9.00 -7.38 -22.77
C ARG A 55 -9.62 -5.99 -22.58
N PRO A 56 -10.68 -5.62 -23.32
CA PRO A 56 -11.35 -4.35 -23.14
C PRO A 56 -11.84 -4.17 -21.70
N GLY A 57 -11.46 -3.05 -21.05
CA GLY A 57 -11.81 -2.77 -19.66
C GLY A 57 -11.08 -3.62 -18.60
N GLY A 58 -10.22 -4.55 -19.01
CA GLY A 58 -9.46 -5.42 -18.09
C GLY A 58 -8.20 -4.77 -17.55
N THR A 59 -7.69 -3.72 -18.21
CA THR A 59 -6.49 -3.02 -17.71
C THR A 59 -6.90 -1.81 -16.91
N LYS A 60 -6.40 -1.75 -15.67
CA LYS A 60 -6.67 -0.67 -14.72
C LYS A 60 -5.43 -0.33 -13.89
N ILE A 61 -5.37 0.90 -13.43
CA ILE A 61 -4.38 1.37 -12.44
C ILE A 61 -5.15 1.89 -11.24
N SER A 62 -4.82 1.41 -10.05
CA SER A 62 -5.44 1.82 -8.80
C SER A 62 -4.43 2.25 -7.76
N ALA A 63 -4.82 3.15 -6.89
CA ALA A 63 -4.07 3.60 -5.74
C ALA A 63 -5.04 4.07 -4.67
N GLN A 64 -4.78 3.71 -3.42
CA GLN A 64 -5.61 4.11 -2.29
C GLN A 64 -4.75 4.32 -1.06
N THR A 65 -5.09 5.32 -0.26
CA THR A 65 -4.53 5.46 1.09
C THR A 65 -5.43 4.72 2.09
N SER A 66 -4.84 4.04 3.06
CA SER A 66 -5.59 3.37 4.14
C SER A 66 -6.07 4.33 5.23
N SER A 67 -5.60 5.58 5.22
CA SER A 67 -5.81 6.55 6.28
C SER A 67 -7.10 7.35 6.07
N GLY A 68 -8.01 7.33 7.05
CA GLY A 68 -9.11 8.28 7.18
C GLY A 68 -8.66 9.67 7.67
N SER A 69 -7.35 9.91 7.79
CA SER A 69 -6.75 11.16 8.27
C SER A 69 -6.61 12.20 7.17
N TYR A 70 -6.30 13.44 7.54
CA TYR A 70 -5.96 14.50 6.58
C TYR A 70 -4.75 14.06 5.74
N PRO A 71 -4.84 14.14 4.39
CA PRO A 71 -3.87 13.50 3.49
C PRO A 71 -2.56 14.30 3.37
N VAL A 72 -1.69 14.17 4.35
CA VAL A 72 -0.34 14.75 4.37
C VAL A 72 0.66 13.75 4.93
N GLY A 73 1.88 13.75 4.41
CA GLY A 73 2.92 12.82 4.86
C GLY A 73 2.70 11.39 4.39
N LEU A 74 1.98 11.20 3.31
CA LEU A 74 1.63 9.88 2.79
C LEU A 74 2.50 9.52 1.58
N SER A 75 2.67 8.23 1.37
CA SER A 75 3.16 7.65 0.13
C SER A 75 2.23 6.52 -0.31
N VAL A 76 2.05 6.33 -1.61
CA VAL A 76 1.16 5.31 -2.14
C VAL A 76 1.87 4.48 -3.19
N CYS A 77 1.74 3.17 -3.08
CA CYS A 77 2.10 2.24 -4.13
C CYS A 77 0.92 2.08 -5.09
N LYS A 78 1.14 2.35 -6.37
CA LYS A 78 0.12 2.10 -7.40
C LYS A 78 0.17 0.63 -7.82
N CYS A 79 -1.02 0.05 -7.99
CA CYS A 79 -1.20 -1.28 -8.54
C CYS A 79 -1.74 -1.17 -9.96
N ALA A 80 -1.14 -1.86 -10.91
CA ALA A 80 -1.70 -2.06 -12.24
C ALA A 80 -2.14 -3.51 -12.39
N THR A 81 -3.39 -3.73 -12.79
CA THR A 81 -3.86 -5.02 -13.26
C THR A 81 -3.92 -4.98 -14.78
N ILE A 82 -3.30 -5.93 -15.45
CA ILE A 82 -3.26 -6.00 -16.90
C ILE A 82 -3.87 -7.34 -17.31
N GLU A 83 -5.00 -7.31 -18.00
CA GLU A 83 -5.63 -8.52 -18.54
C GLU A 83 -5.37 -8.62 -20.05
N MET A 84 -4.80 -9.74 -20.46
CA MET A 84 -4.46 -10.01 -21.86
C MET A 84 -5.07 -11.32 -22.30
N TYR A 85 -5.50 -11.39 -23.55
CA TYR A 85 -5.85 -12.65 -24.19
C TYR A 85 -4.56 -13.44 -24.49
N ASP A 86 -4.66 -14.75 -24.50
CA ASP A 86 -3.61 -15.60 -25.01
C ASP A 86 -3.31 -15.21 -26.47
N ILE A 87 -2.09 -14.75 -26.70
CA ILE A 87 -1.64 -14.26 -28.02
C ILE A 87 -0.97 -15.35 -28.85
N GLY A 88 -1.37 -16.60 -28.64
CA GLY A 88 -0.91 -17.75 -29.47
C GLY A 88 0.57 -18.08 -29.28
N TRP A 89 1.08 -17.91 -28.11
CA TRP A 89 2.42 -18.33 -27.71
C TRP A 89 2.35 -19.80 -27.29
N SER A 90 2.98 -20.65 -27.99
CA SER A 90 2.75 -22.10 -27.98
C SER A 90 3.39 -22.89 -26.81
N ASN A 91 3.86 -22.23 -25.76
CA ASN A 91 4.54 -22.91 -24.66
C ASN A 91 3.73 -22.98 -23.36
N ALA A 92 3.75 -24.14 -22.73
CA ALA A 92 3.15 -24.38 -21.43
C ALA A 92 3.65 -23.49 -20.29
N ASP A 93 4.79 -22.81 -20.48
CA ASP A 93 5.45 -21.93 -19.50
C ASP A 93 5.24 -20.44 -19.79
N TYR A 94 4.25 -20.10 -20.58
CA TYR A 94 3.92 -18.76 -21.02
C TYR A 94 3.76 -17.73 -19.88
N TRP A 95 3.14 -18.13 -18.79
CA TRP A 95 2.98 -17.28 -17.61
C TRP A 95 4.31 -16.93 -16.92
N SER A 96 5.32 -17.81 -16.96
CA SER A 96 6.65 -17.54 -16.39
C SER A 96 7.41 -16.45 -17.14
N LEU A 97 7.05 -16.20 -18.41
CA LEU A 97 7.69 -15.19 -19.22
C LEU A 97 7.57 -13.78 -18.62
N TYR A 98 6.40 -13.45 -18.06
CA TYR A 98 6.15 -12.11 -17.51
C TYR A 98 6.58 -11.96 -16.06
N GLU A 99 6.95 -13.04 -15.38
CA GLU A 99 7.38 -12.98 -14.00
C GLU A 99 8.63 -12.10 -13.86
N GLY A 100 8.56 -11.11 -12.97
CA GLY A 100 9.65 -10.15 -12.74
C GLY A 100 9.86 -9.11 -13.84
N ALA A 101 9.08 -9.14 -14.93
CA ALA A 101 9.11 -8.11 -15.96
C ALA A 101 8.69 -6.75 -15.41
N THR A 102 9.12 -5.68 -16.06
CA THR A 102 8.62 -4.32 -15.83
C THR A 102 7.74 -3.91 -17.00
N ALA A 103 6.46 -3.66 -16.74
CA ALA A 103 5.50 -3.14 -17.69
C ALA A 103 5.55 -1.61 -17.70
N HIS A 104 5.75 -1.00 -18.86
CA HIS A 104 5.56 0.44 -19.08
C HIS A 104 4.20 0.65 -19.73
N LEU A 105 3.27 1.27 -19.03
CA LEU A 105 1.90 1.50 -19.49
C LEU A 105 1.72 2.91 -20.03
N LYS A 106 1.02 3.01 -21.17
CA LYS A 106 0.61 4.29 -21.78
C LYS A 106 -0.88 4.23 -22.13
N ALA A 107 -1.57 5.33 -21.91
CA ALA A 107 -2.94 5.53 -22.40
C ALA A 107 -2.87 6.26 -23.74
N ALA A 108 -3.27 5.61 -24.81
CA ALA A 108 -3.23 6.15 -26.17
C ALA A 108 -4.64 6.53 -26.64
N ILE A 109 -4.73 7.65 -27.38
CA ILE A 109 -5.95 8.14 -28.01
C ILE A 109 -5.62 8.75 -29.36
N THR A 110 -6.50 8.55 -30.35
CA THR A 110 -6.34 9.19 -31.67
C THR A 110 -7.17 10.46 -31.74
N ILE A 111 -6.54 11.59 -31.99
CA ILE A 111 -7.16 12.92 -32.15
C ILE A 111 -6.78 13.44 -33.53
N ASP A 112 -7.76 13.75 -34.37
CA ASP A 112 -7.55 14.24 -35.73
C ASP A 112 -6.62 13.35 -36.56
N GLY A 113 -6.73 12.04 -36.38
CA GLY A 113 -5.88 11.06 -37.08
C GLY A 113 -4.44 10.93 -36.53
N ILE A 114 -4.09 11.69 -35.49
CA ILE A 114 -2.77 11.64 -34.86
C ILE A 114 -2.92 10.93 -33.50
N GLU A 115 -2.07 9.95 -33.27
CA GLU A 115 -2.02 9.27 -31.98
C GLU A 115 -1.32 10.11 -30.93
N ARG A 116 -1.95 10.21 -29.76
CA ARG A 116 -1.46 10.90 -28.57
C ARG A 116 -1.38 9.92 -27.43
N MET A 117 -0.34 10.02 -26.61
CA MET A 117 -0.10 9.10 -25.50
C MET A 117 0.11 9.84 -24.19
N VAL A 118 -0.44 9.27 -23.13
CA VAL A 118 -0.16 9.68 -21.74
C VAL A 118 0.65 8.58 -21.08
N ASP A 119 1.77 8.91 -20.49
CA ASP A 119 2.57 7.99 -19.69
C ASP A 119 1.83 7.71 -18.37
N MET A 120 1.50 6.44 -18.17
CA MET A 120 0.78 5.98 -16.98
C MET A 120 1.72 5.39 -15.92
N GLY A 121 2.99 5.16 -16.27
CA GLY A 121 4.03 4.72 -15.35
C GLY A 121 4.61 3.34 -15.64
N HIS A 122 5.57 2.97 -14.80
CA HIS A 122 6.27 1.68 -14.83
C HIS A 122 5.84 0.81 -13.67
N PHE A 123 5.54 -0.46 -13.94
CA PHE A 123 4.99 -1.39 -12.95
C PHE A 123 5.72 -2.73 -13.06
N LYS A 124 6.31 -3.20 -11.98
CA LYS A 124 6.93 -4.52 -11.92
C LYS A 124 5.86 -5.58 -11.75
N VAL A 125 5.94 -6.65 -12.52
CA VAL A 125 5.03 -7.80 -12.43
C VAL A 125 5.42 -8.64 -11.21
N TYR A 126 4.46 -8.90 -10.34
CA TYR A 126 4.61 -9.71 -9.13
C TYR A 126 3.85 -11.02 -9.20
N GLU A 127 2.70 -11.02 -9.86
CA GLU A 127 1.87 -12.21 -10.00
C GLU A 127 1.38 -12.33 -11.42
N VAL A 128 1.32 -13.56 -11.89
CA VAL A 128 0.81 -13.93 -13.20
C VAL A 128 -0.19 -15.06 -13.01
N GLU A 129 -1.42 -14.85 -13.44
CA GLU A 129 -2.48 -15.84 -13.36
C GLU A 129 -3.11 -16.01 -14.75
N THR A 130 -3.34 -17.24 -15.18
CA THR A 130 -4.00 -17.53 -16.44
C THR A 130 -5.25 -18.36 -16.19
N VAL A 131 -6.41 -17.84 -16.58
CA VAL A 131 -7.71 -18.51 -16.45
C VAL A 131 -8.45 -18.36 -17.78
N HIS A 132 -8.83 -19.47 -18.39
CA HIS A 132 -9.63 -19.50 -19.62
C HIS A 132 -9.11 -18.54 -20.72
N GLU A 133 -7.88 -18.71 -21.16
CA GLU A 133 -7.24 -17.91 -22.22
C GLU A 133 -7.04 -16.41 -21.88
N VAL A 134 -7.27 -16.00 -20.65
CA VAL A 134 -6.96 -14.66 -20.16
C VAL A 134 -5.82 -14.74 -19.17
N THR A 135 -4.74 -14.04 -19.46
CA THR A 135 -3.63 -13.85 -18.54
C THR A 135 -3.78 -12.51 -17.82
N THR A 136 -3.80 -12.59 -16.50
CA THR A 136 -3.87 -11.43 -15.61
C THR A 136 -2.52 -11.22 -14.96
N LEU A 137 -1.96 -10.03 -15.14
CA LEU A 137 -0.73 -9.60 -14.48
C LEU A 137 -1.09 -8.64 -13.35
N THR A 138 -0.64 -8.94 -12.14
CA THR A 138 -0.70 -8.01 -11.01
C THR A 138 0.67 -7.35 -10.85
N CYS A 139 0.70 -6.05 -11.04
CA CYS A 139 1.91 -5.27 -11.11
C CYS A 139 1.88 -4.13 -10.10
N TYR A 140 3.04 -3.76 -9.58
CA TYR A 140 3.18 -2.62 -8.66
C TYR A 140 4.27 -1.67 -9.13
N ASP A 141 4.11 -0.39 -8.82
CA ASP A 141 5.16 0.59 -9.05
C ASP A 141 6.35 0.41 -8.08
N ALA A 142 7.41 1.18 -8.28
CA ALA A 142 8.63 1.05 -7.49
C ALA A 142 8.42 1.31 -5.99
N MET A 143 7.33 1.99 -5.60
CA MET A 143 7.01 2.24 -4.20
C MET A 143 6.70 0.94 -3.41
N LYS A 144 6.39 -0.16 -4.11
CA LYS A 144 6.24 -1.48 -3.48
C LYS A 144 7.52 -1.96 -2.80
N ALA A 145 8.66 -1.64 -3.37
CA ALA A 145 9.96 -1.99 -2.79
C ALA A 145 10.31 -1.16 -1.54
N ALA A 146 9.56 -0.10 -1.24
CA ALA A 146 9.79 0.73 -0.05
C ALA A 146 9.34 0.08 1.28
N ASP A 147 8.60 -1.02 1.21
CA ASP A 147 8.09 -1.74 2.40
C ASP A 147 9.15 -2.61 3.09
N VAL A 148 10.40 -2.54 2.67
CA VAL A 148 11.52 -3.24 3.29
C VAL A 148 12.23 -2.37 4.33
N LEU A 149 12.90 -3.02 5.28
CA LEU A 149 13.71 -2.33 6.29
C LEU A 149 14.87 -1.55 5.63
N CYS A 150 15.21 -0.42 6.23
CA CYS A 150 16.31 0.42 5.74
C CYS A 150 17.62 -0.34 5.75
N PRO A 151 18.35 -0.41 4.62
CA PRO A 151 19.66 -1.01 4.55
C PRO A 151 20.67 -0.20 5.39
N ALA A 152 21.78 -0.84 5.76
CA ALA A 152 22.81 -0.24 6.62
C ALA A 152 23.30 1.13 6.14
N VAL A 153 23.32 1.38 4.84
CA VAL A 153 23.71 2.67 4.25
C VAL A 153 22.75 3.83 4.58
N MET A 154 21.52 3.53 4.97
CA MET A 154 20.51 4.51 5.39
C MET A 154 20.42 4.64 6.92
N GLN A 155 21.07 3.76 7.67
CA GLN A 155 21.02 3.77 9.13
C GLN A 155 22.00 4.77 9.71
N GLY A 156 21.67 5.34 10.85
CA GLY A 156 22.46 6.36 11.53
C GLY A 156 21.97 7.78 11.26
N GLU A 157 22.83 8.75 11.46
CA GLU A 157 22.52 10.17 11.28
C GLU A 157 22.79 10.61 9.85
N HIS A 158 21.78 11.17 9.20
CA HIS A 158 21.84 11.68 7.83
C HIS A 158 21.09 13.00 7.69
N GLU A 159 21.51 13.84 6.75
CA GLU A 159 20.70 14.97 6.33
C GLU A 159 19.43 14.48 5.58
N TYR A 160 18.30 15.18 5.72
CA TYR A 160 17.05 14.83 5.02
C TYR A 160 17.24 14.69 3.52
N MET A 161 18.02 15.58 2.90
CA MET A 161 18.30 15.53 1.45
C MET A 161 19.12 14.30 1.08
N GLU A 162 20.04 13.88 1.92
CA GLU A 162 20.82 12.66 1.72
C GLU A 162 19.92 11.41 1.83
N LEU A 163 19.10 11.33 2.89
CA LEU A 163 18.14 10.24 3.06
C LEU A 163 17.19 10.13 1.88
N TRP A 164 16.71 11.25 1.37
CA TRP A 164 15.86 11.26 0.16
C TRP A 164 16.55 10.66 -1.04
N LYS A 165 17.80 11.05 -1.28
CA LYS A 165 18.63 10.49 -2.37
C LYS A 165 18.88 9.00 -2.18
N LEU A 166 19.23 8.58 -0.96
CA LEU A 166 19.47 7.19 -0.62
C LEU A 166 18.17 6.37 -0.80
N ALA A 167 17.03 6.84 -0.31
CA ALA A 167 15.74 6.18 -0.50
C ALA A 167 15.39 6.01 -1.99
N ALA A 168 15.54 7.06 -2.78
CA ALA A 168 15.33 6.98 -4.23
C ALA A 168 16.27 5.96 -4.89
N GLN A 169 17.55 5.96 -4.54
CA GLN A 169 18.54 5.01 -5.07
C GLN A 169 18.20 3.56 -4.72
N GLN A 170 17.77 3.28 -3.48
CA GLN A 170 17.37 1.94 -3.07
C GLN A 170 16.17 1.42 -3.85
N LEU A 171 15.30 2.31 -4.31
CA LEU A 171 14.15 1.98 -5.13
C LEU A 171 14.46 1.98 -6.64
N GLY A 172 15.71 2.23 -7.05
CA GLY A 172 16.08 2.37 -8.46
C GLY A 172 15.50 3.62 -9.13
N LEU A 173 15.19 4.66 -8.35
CA LEU A 173 14.55 5.90 -8.79
C LEU A 173 15.52 7.07 -8.83
N THR A 174 15.18 8.07 -9.61
CA THR A 174 15.84 9.38 -9.60
C THR A 174 15.24 10.24 -8.48
N PRO A 175 16.05 10.84 -7.59
CA PRO A 175 15.54 11.78 -6.60
C PRO A 175 15.09 13.07 -7.30
N GLY A 176 13.80 13.38 -7.17
CA GLY A 176 13.20 14.61 -7.64
C GLY A 176 13.20 15.70 -6.57
N PRO A 177 12.59 16.85 -6.85
CA PRO A 177 12.52 17.97 -5.92
C PRO A 177 11.73 17.57 -4.68
N MET A 178 12.26 17.97 -3.54
CA MET A 178 11.54 18.12 -2.30
C MET A 178 11.25 19.60 -2.17
N ASP A 179 10.02 19.99 -2.46
CA ASP A 179 9.65 21.41 -2.40
C ASP A 179 9.49 21.84 -0.94
N TYR A 180 10.57 22.33 -0.34
CA TYR A 180 10.52 23.05 0.93
C TYR A 180 9.93 24.44 0.70
N GLN A 181 8.61 24.56 0.60
CA GLN A 181 7.95 25.82 0.27
C GLN A 181 8.08 26.90 1.35
N HIS A 182 8.67 26.60 2.51
CA HIS A 182 8.58 27.49 3.68
C HIS A 182 9.91 27.97 4.26
N GLY A 183 11.00 27.94 3.49
CA GLY A 183 12.26 28.52 3.94
C GLY A 183 12.93 27.79 5.14
N LEU A 184 12.33 26.73 5.64
CA LEU A 184 12.96 25.84 6.56
C LEU A 184 13.98 25.02 5.78
N GLN A 185 15.17 25.55 5.65
CA GLN A 185 16.32 24.74 5.29
C GLN A 185 16.53 23.77 6.46
N TYR A 186 16.01 22.56 6.31
CA TYR A 186 16.33 21.48 7.22
C TYR A 186 17.80 21.07 6.98
N ASN A 187 18.71 21.82 7.56
CA ASN A 187 20.08 21.36 7.77
C ASN A 187 20.11 20.36 8.93
N GLY A 188 19.01 19.67 9.14
CA GLY A 188 18.80 18.76 10.23
C GLY A 188 19.29 17.36 9.89
N LEU A 189 19.88 16.72 10.88
CA LEU A 189 20.20 15.30 10.85
C LEU A 189 18.97 14.52 11.32
N ALA A 190 18.58 13.51 10.56
CA ALA A 190 17.60 12.52 11.00
C ALA A 190 18.31 11.23 11.37
N THR A 191 17.90 10.59 12.43
CA THR A 191 18.44 9.30 12.85
C THR A 191 17.50 8.19 12.38
N VAL A 192 18.01 7.30 11.55
CA VAL A 192 17.30 6.12 11.06
C VAL A 192 17.86 4.88 11.74
N ASP A 193 17.03 4.07 12.34
CA ASP A 193 17.44 2.79 12.92
C ASP A 193 17.07 1.60 11.99
N ALA A 194 17.50 0.41 12.39
CA ALA A 194 17.28 -0.82 11.64
C ALA A 194 15.80 -1.30 11.66
N GLN A 195 14.93 -0.66 12.44
CA GLN A 195 13.50 -1.00 12.53
C GLN A 195 12.66 -0.23 11.51
N HIS A 196 13.18 0.89 11.00
CA HIS A 196 12.47 1.71 10.04
C HIS A 196 12.48 1.10 8.64
N THR A 197 11.37 1.27 7.91
CA THR A 197 11.29 0.93 6.48
C THR A 197 11.67 2.13 5.63
N ILE A 198 12.05 1.88 4.37
CA ILE A 198 12.31 2.95 3.41
C ILE A 198 11.05 3.82 3.23
N ARG A 199 9.84 3.22 3.26
CA ARG A 199 8.57 3.93 3.17
C ARG A 199 8.41 4.92 4.32
N GLN A 200 8.65 4.51 5.56
CA GLN A 200 8.57 5.40 6.73
C GLN A 200 9.52 6.60 6.61
N VAL A 201 10.73 6.39 6.08
CA VAL A 201 11.68 7.48 5.78
C VAL A 201 11.08 8.46 4.76
N ILE A 202 10.55 7.93 3.65
CA ILE A 202 9.93 8.74 2.60
C ILE A 202 8.73 9.54 3.14
N GLU A 203 7.89 8.92 3.93
CA GLU A 203 6.69 9.54 4.52
C GLU A 203 7.04 10.60 5.56
N ALA A 204 8.04 10.35 6.41
CA ALA A 204 8.54 11.35 7.36
C ALA A 204 9.08 12.60 6.65
N ILE A 205 9.84 12.41 5.56
CA ILE A 205 10.35 13.51 4.76
C ILE A 205 9.19 14.27 4.07
N ALA A 206 8.23 13.54 3.48
CA ALA A 206 7.07 14.15 2.84
C ALA A 206 6.22 14.95 3.83
N LEU A 207 6.03 14.43 5.05
CA LEU A 207 5.32 15.11 6.13
C LEU A 207 6.05 16.40 6.54
N ALA A 208 7.36 16.33 6.74
CA ALA A 208 8.17 17.50 7.05
C ALA A 208 8.10 18.58 5.96
N CYS A 209 7.92 18.18 4.70
CA CYS A 209 7.70 19.08 3.58
C CYS A 209 6.24 19.57 3.46
N GLY A 210 5.30 19.09 4.31
CA GLY A 210 3.88 19.39 4.23
C GLY A 210 3.23 18.94 2.93
N GLY A 211 3.63 17.79 2.44
CA GLY A 211 3.16 17.21 1.18
C GLY A 211 3.06 15.70 1.22
N ASN A 212 2.95 15.08 0.06
CA ASN A 212 2.86 13.64 -0.12
C ASN A 212 3.92 13.16 -1.12
N ALA A 213 4.49 11.99 -0.88
CA ALA A 213 5.48 11.39 -1.76
C ALA A 213 4.80 10.69 -2.94
N MET A 214 5.29 10.93 -4.15
CA MET A 214 4.74 10.42 -5.39
C MET A 214 5.82 9.97 -6.36
N LEU A 215 5.41 9.12 -7.31
CA LEU A 215 6.22 8.75 -8.48
C LEU A 215 5.66 9.41 -9.74
N SER A 216 6.55 10.01 -10.53
CA SER A 216 6.29 10.44 -11.90
C SER A 216 7.36 9.84 -12.82
N GLY A 217 6.96 8.93 -13.70
CA GLY A 217 7.90 8.10 -14.43
C GLY A 217 8.85 7.38 -13.48
N ASN A 218 10.15 7.62 -13.60
CA ASN A 218 11.20 7.06 -12.73
C ASN A 218 11.69 8.04 -11.65
N THR A 219 10.90 9.06 -11.31
CA THR A 219 11.31 10.11 -10.36
C THR A 219 10.45 10.08 -9.11
N LEU A 220 11.10 10.00 -7.95
CA LEU A 220 10.47 10.16 -6.64
C LEU A 220 10.47 11.65 -6.26
N PHE A 221 9.32 12.24 -5.96
CA PHE A 221 9.20 13.65 -5.58
C PHE A 221 8.15 13.86 -4.49
N VAL A 222 8.26 14.97 -3.77
CA VAL A 222 7.23 15.39 -2.81
C VAL A 222 6.30 16.40 -3.49
N ARG A 223 5.01 16.13 -3.42
CA ARG A 223 3.98 17.04 -3.89
C ARG A 223 3.41 17.81 -2.70
N PRO A 224 3.67 19.12 -2.60
CA PRO A 224 3.19 19.93 -1.50
C PRO A 224 1.67 20.14 -1.60
N ILE A 225 1.01 20.30 -0.44
CA ILE A 225 -0.40 20.68 -0.39
C ILE A 225 -0.48 22.20 -0.60
N THR A 226 -0.93 22.59 -1.80
CA THR A 226 -1.07 24.01 -2.20
C THR A 226 -2.49 24.53 -2.00
N SER A 227 -2.69 25.85 -2.07
CA SER A 227 -4.01 26.47 -2.06
C SER A 227 -4.75 26.30 -3.40
N ALA A 228 -4.01 26.29 -4.51
CA ALA A 228 -4.59 26.14 -5.83
C ALA A 228 -4.97 24.69 -6.11
N ALA A 229 -6.14 24.47 -6.68
CA ALA A 229 -6.53 23.16 -7.20
C ALA A 229 -5.85 22.90 -8.54
N ASP A 230 -5.52 21.63 -8.79
CA ASP A 230 -4.94 21.18 -10.05
C ASP A 230 -6.01 21.10 -11.15
N VAL A 231 -7.24 20.73 -10.76
CA VAL A 231 -8.35 20.54 -11.67
C VAL A 231 -9.70 20.69 -10.96
N THR A 232 -10.74 21.12 -11.69
CA THR A 232 -12.12 21.08 -11.24
C THR A 232 -12.84 19.89 -11.88
N LEU A 233 -13.41 19.03 -11.04
CA LEU A 233 -14.14 17.84 -11.46
C LEU A 233 -15.63 18.17 -11.61
N THR A 234 -16.15 18.07 -12.83
CA THR A 234 -17.54 18.43 -13.17
C THR A 234 -18.29 17.37 -13.95
N GLN A 235 -17.57 16.45 -14.58
CA GLN A 235 -18.14 15.51 -15.56
C GLN A 235 -18.41 14.15 -14.90
N TRP A 236 -19.37 14.12 -14.00
CA TRP A 236 -19.71 12.90 -13.27
C TRP A 236 -20.61 11.97 -14.09
N ILE A 237 -20.31 10.68 -14.11
CA ILE A 237 -21.16 9.64 -14.73
C ILE A 237 -22.46 9.49 -13.91
N ASN A 238 -22.31 9.51 -12.57
CA ASN A 238 -23.41 9.51 -11.62
C ASN A 238 -23.24 10.69 -10.67
N PRO A 239 -24.28 11.14 -9.96
CA PRO A 239 -24.14 12.20 -8.98
C PRO A 239 -23.03 11.89 -7.97
N VAL A 240 -22.11 12.83 -7.79
CA VAL A 240 -21.01 12.69 -6.82
C VAL A 240 -21.54 12.72 -5.40
N GLU A 241 -21.03 11.87 -4.55
CA GLU A 241 -21.30 11.88 -3.11
C GLU A 241 -20.27 12.78 -2.41
N VAL A 242 -20.71 13.77 -1.65
CA VAL A 242 -19.83 14.69 -0.91
C VAL A 242 -20.33 14.85 0.52
N ALA A 243 -19.41 14.77 1.48
CA ALA A 243 -19.72 15.02 2.90
C ALA A 243 -20.14 16.47 3.12
N LYS A 244 -20.98 16.70 4.15
CA LYS A 244 -21.50 18.03 4.47
C LYS A 244 -20.45 18.95 5.10
N THR A 245 -19.50 18.37 5.82
CA THR A 245 -18.47 19.10 6.58
C THR A 245 -17.08 18.67 6.12
N PRO A 246 -16.16 19.64 5.92
CA PRO A 246 -14.78 19.32 5.62
C PRO A 246 -14.00 18.94 6.88
N VAL A 247 -12.84 18.34 6.65
CA VAL A 247 -11.76 18.27 7.64
C VAL A 247 -10.77 19.39 7.34
N GLU A 248 -10.43 20.16 8.36
CA GLU A 248 -9.49 21.27 8.26
C GLU A 248 -8.47 21.17 9.38
N VAL A 249 -7.20 21.35 9.05
CA VAL A 249 -6.13 21.36 10.05
C VAL A 249 -6.18 22.63 10.85
N THR A 250 -6.48 22.49 12.15
CA THR A 250 -6.61 23.63 13.09
C THR A 250 -5.38 23.80 13.96
N GLY A 251 -4.47 22.82 13.97
CA GLY A 251 -3.21 22.94 14.69
C GLY A 251 -2.21 21.87 14.28
N VAL A 252 -0.95 22.10 14.62
CA VAL A 252 0.15 21.14 14.52
C VAL A 252 0.83 21.05 15.86
N ARG A 253 1.06 19.82 16.32
CA ARG A 253 1.76 19.50 17.57
C ARG A 253 2.99 18.69 17.26
N VAL A 254 4.12 19.09 17.78
CA VAL A 254 5.38 18.33 17.73
C VAL A 254 5.70 17.85 19.14
N LYS A 255 5.86 16.55 19.31
CA LYS A 255 6.31 15.92 20.53
C LYS A 255 7.68 15.29 20.30
N LYS A 256 8.64 15.61 21.13
CA LYS A 256 9.99 15.11 21.03
C LYS A 256 10.55 14.74 22.40
N THR A 257 11.06 13.52 22.52
CA THR A 257 11.84 13.09 23.66
C THR A 257 13.30 13.42 23.41
N PHE A 258 13.92 14.23 24.27
CA PHE A 258 15.34 14.57 24.15
C PHE A 258 16.20 13.60 24.95
N ALA A 259 17.28 13.10 24.34
CA ALA A 259 18.22 12.22 25.02
C ALA A 259 18.97 12.94 26.14
N SER A 260 19.10 14.26 26.05
CA SER A 260 19.81 15.10 27.06
C SER A 260 19.14 15.11 28.43
N ASP A 261 17.83 15.03 28.52
CA ASP A 261 17.06 15.07 29.78
C ASP A 261 16.07 13.91 29.93
N GLY A 262 15.87 13.12 28.90
CA GLY A 262 14.90 12.00 28.88
C GLY A 262 13.44 12.45 28.99
N GLN A 263 13.14 13.74 28.77
CA GLN A 263 11.81 14.30 28.89
C GLN A 263 11.18 14.53 27.52
N GLU A 264 9.85 14.31 27.44
CA GLU A 264 9.06 14.70 26.27
C GLU A 264 8.76 16.20 26.32
N HIS A 265 9.13 16.89 25.26
CA HIS A 265 8.80 18.30 25.04
C HIS A 265 7.71 18.40 23.97
N THR A 266 6.74 19.27 24.20
CA THR A 266 5.63 19.49 23.29
C THR A 266 5.63 20.93 22.78
N TYR A 267 5.61 21.09 21.46
CA TYR A 267 5.49 22.38 20.76
C TYR A 267 4.19 22.38 19.99
N PHE A 268 3.45 23.46 20.06
CA PHE A 268 2.12 23.54 19.47
C PHE A 268 1.93 24.86 18.73
N SER A 269 1.42 24.80 17.52
CA SER A 269 1.01 25.95 16.72
C SER A 269 -0.44 25.78 16.27
N GLY A 270 -1.25 26.84 16.39
CA GLY A 270 -2.64 26.83 15.98
C GLY A 270 -3.64 26.80 17.14
N ALA A 271 -4.81 26.19 16.92
CA ALA A 271 -5.89 26.03 17.88
C ALA A 271 -6.24 24.54 18.07
N GLY A 272 -6.99 24.24 19.12
CA GLY A 272 -7.50 22.88 19.32
C GLY A 272 -8.55 22.53 18.26
N GLY A 273 -8.74 21.22 18.01
CA GLY A 273 -9.64 20.69 17.00
C GLY A 273 -8.97 19.54 16.27
N TYR A 274 -8.92 19.58 14.95
CA TYR A 274 -8.17 18.59 14.17
C TYR A 274 -6.68 18.96 14.17
N VAL A 275 -5.90 18.25 14.95
CA VAL A 275 -4.47 18.51 15.17
C VAL A 275 -3.64 17.42 14.49
N ILE A 276 -2.67 17.81 13.67
CA ILE A 276 -1.63 16.92 13.19
C ILE A 276 -0.56 16.80 14.26
N GLU A 277 -0.30 15.58 14.72
CA GLU A 277 0.72 15.29 15.71
C GLU A 277 1.95 14.67 15.05
N LEU A 278 3.08 15.30 15.26
CA LEU A 278 4.41 14.81 14.90
C LEU A 278 5.10 14.33 16.18
N ASN A 279 5.56 13.11 16.18
CA ASN A 279 6.22 12.51 17.36
C ASN A 279 7.50 11.77 16.94
N ASP A 280 8.16 11.13 17.87
CA ASP A 280 9.41 10.39 17.60
C ASP A 280 9.22 9.23 16.61
N ASP A 281 7.99 8.69 16.47
CA ASP A 281 7.70 7.59 15.56
C ASP A 281 7.62 8.02 14.10
N ASN A 282 7.23 9.27 13.80
CA ASN A 282 7.01 9.76 12.45
C ASN A 282 7.87 10.96 12.04
N LEU A 283 8.50 11.62 12.99
CA LEU A 283 9.38 12.74 12.74
C LEU A 283 10.68 12.55 13.51
N TRP A 284 11.66 11.98 12.87
CA TRP A 284 13.00 11.75 13.44
C TRP A 284 13.78 13.07 13.45
N LEU A 285 13.27 14.06 14.15
CA LEU A 285 14.01 15.28 14.44
C LEU A 285 15.15 14.93 15.41
N GLY A 286 16.13 14.23 14.89
CA GLY A 286 17.25 13.73 15.64
C GLY A 286 18.34 14.76 15.86
N ILE A 287 18.05 16.06 16.02
CA ILE A 287 19.12 17.01 16.25
C ILE A 287 19.18 17.35 17.71
N GLU A 288 20.16 16.76 18.36
CA GLU A 288 20.79 17.38 19.48
C GLU A 288 21.86 18.38 18.97
N GLY A 289 21.43 19.59 18.61
CA GLY A 289 22.33 20.71 18.46
C GLY A 289 22.83 21.15 19.85
N PRO A 290 23.83 22.04 19.94
CA PRO A 290 24.23 22.62 21.21
C PRO A 290 23.00 23.20 21.91
N ALA A 291 22.98 23.03 23.26
CA ALA A 291 21.83 23.40 24.09
C ALA A 291 21.23 24.76 23.69
N GLY A 292 19.97 24.75 23.31
CA GLY A 292 19.21 25.92 22.91
C GLY A 292 18.80 26.00 21.42
N SER A 293 19.38 25.21 20.49
CA SER A 293 19.07 25.29 19.08
C SER A 293 17.94 24.38 18.64
N ILE A 294 17.67 23.29 19.36
CA ILE A 294 16.68 22.26 18.96
C ILE A 294 15.25 22.73 19.24
N THR A 295 15.01 23.42 20.35
CA THR A 295 13.71 23.96 20.73
C THR A 295 13.13 24.85 19.62
N VAL A 296 14.00 25.71 19.07
CA VAL A 296 13.64 26.61 17.96
C VAL A 296 13.31 25.83 16.69
N ALA A 297 14.00 24.73 16.42
CA ALA A 297 13.73 23.93 15.23
C ALA A 297 12.36 23.22 15.29
N ALA A 298 12.02 22.59 16.42
CA ALA A 298 10.73 21.91 16.59
C ALA A 298 9.54 22.90 16.58
N GLU A 299 9.68 24.06 17.23
CA GLU A 299 8.71 25.14 17.21
C GLU A 299 8.54 25.68 15.79
N ALA A 300 9.63 25.97 15.09
CA ALA A 300 9.61 26.44 13.70
C ALA A 300 8.96 25.43 12.75
N VAL A 301 9.14 24.12 12.97
CA VAL A 301 8.45 23.07 12.20
C VAL A 301 6.95 23.12 12.46
N ALA A 302 6.52 23.18 13.72
CA ALA A 302 5.11 23.27 14.06
C ALA A 302 4.45 24.50 13.43
N GLU A 303 5.10 25.67 13.54
CA GLU A 303 4.61 26.92 12.97
C GLU A 303 4.53 26.87 11.43
N SER A 304 5.60 26.43 10.80
CA SER A 304 5.70 26.39 9.35
C SER A 304 4.69 25.41 8.74
N LEU A 305 4.60 24.19 9.31
CA LEU A 305 3.68 23.19 8.83
C LEU A 305 2.21 23.62 9.06
N TYR A 306 1.91 24.24 10.20
CA TYR A 306 0.58 24.80 10.44
C TYR A 306 0.26 25.92 9.46
N ALA A 307 1.19 26.86 9.23
CA ALA A 307 1.00 27.93 8.25
C ALA A 307 0.74 27.41 6.83
N GLN A 308 1.34 26.27 6.48
CA GLN A 308 1.14 25.60 5.20
C GLN A 308 -0.22 24.91 5.11
N LEU A 309 -0.68 24.25 6.17
CA LEU A 309 -1.86 23.38 6.13
C LEU A 309 -3.16 24.07 6.54
N LYS A 310 -3.10 25.18 7.30
CA LYS A 310 -4.30 25.95 7.70
C LYS A 310 -5.06 26.46 6.49
N GLU A 311 -6.38 26.65 6.65
CA GLU A 311 -7.27 27.19 5.62
C GLU A 311 -7.29 26.36 4.33
N LYS A 312 -7.02 25.05 4.45
CA LYS A 312 -7.08 24.09 3.33
C LYS A 312 -8.05 22.97 3.68
N PRO A 313 -9.36 23.27 3.64
CA PRO A 313 -10.37 22.26 3.92
C PRO A 313 -10.34 21.13 2.90
N VAL A 314 -10.56 19.90 3.35
CA VAL A 314 -10.65 18.70 2.53
C VAL A 314 -11.98 18.03 2.79
N TYR A 315 -12.80 17.86 1.75
CA TYR A 315 -14.08 17.19 1.84
C TYR A 315 -13.91 15.69 1.48
N LYS A 316 -14.55 14.83 2.26
CA LYS A 316 -14.75 13.43 1.86
C LYS A 316 -15.69 13.42 0.65
N PHE A 317 -15.30 12.67 -0.39
CA PHE A 317 -16.14 12.50 -1.58
C PHE A 317 -15.88 11.16 -2.26
N SER A 318 -16.83 10.73 -3.10
CA SER A 318 -16.62 9.63 -4.02
C SER A 318 -17.45 9.84 -5.29
N GLY A 319 -16.89 9.47 -6.44
CA GLY A 319 -17.59 9.59 -7.72
C GLY A 319 -16.83 8.97 -8.89
N ASP A 320 -17.56 8.77 -9.97
CA ASP A 320 -17.04 8.22 -11.22
C ASP A 320 -17.07 9.28 -12.33
N LEU A 321 -15.97 9.38 -13.05
CA LEU A 321 -15.77 10.25 -14.21
C LEU A 321 -15.56 9.39 -15.48
N PRO A 322 -15.84 9.89 -16.69
CA PRO A 322 -15.28 9.32 -17.90
C PRO A 322 -13.76 9.19 -17.78
N SER A 323 -13.16 8.16 -18.39
CA SER A 323 -11.72 7.90 -18.26
C SER A 323 -10.89 9.16 -18.47
N ASP A 324 -10.16 9.57 -17.42
CA ASP A 324 -9.33 10.76 -17.42
C ASP A 324 -7.89 10.43 -17.02
N PRO A 325 -6.97 10.25 -17.98
CA PRO A 325 -5.59 9.89 -17.69
C PRO A 325 -4.76 11.05 -17.11
N ARG A 326 -5.32 12.25 -17.05
CA ARG A 326 -4.65 13.42 -16.44
C ARG A 326 -4.61 13.33 -14.93
N LEU A 327 -5.62 12.68 -14.32
CA LEU A 327 -5.72 12.56 -12.87
C LEU A 327 -4.70 11.59 -12.29
N ASP A 328 -4.29 11.89 -11.08
CA ASP A 328 -3.44 11.01 -10.28
C ASP A 328 -3.81 11.09 -8.79
N ILE A 329 -3.32 10.12 -8.02
CA ILE A 329 -3.41 10.18 -6.56
C ILE A 329 -2.77 11.48 -6.03
N PHE A 330 -3.29 12.02 -4.94
CA PHE A 330 -2.89 13.29 -4.34
C PHE A 330 -3.07 14.55 -5.20
N ASP A 331 -3.78 14.45 -6.34
CA ASP A 331 -4.22 15.66 -7.04
C ASP A 331 -5.17 16.44 -6.15
N LYS A 332 -4.92 17.76 -6.03
CA LYS A 332 -5.83 18.67 -5.37
C LYS A 332 -6.93 19.07 -6.34
N VAL A 333 -8.17 18.83 -5.94
CA VAL A 333 -9.33 18.99 -6.81
C VAL A 333 -10.38 19.92 -6.22
N ILE A 334 -11.14 20.60 -7.07
CA ILE A 334 -12.44 21.16 -6.72
C ILE A 334 -13.49 20.19 -7.23
N VAL A 335 -14.21 19.55 -6.34
CA VAL A 335 -15.37 18.70 -6.65
C VAL A 335 -16.57 19.62 -6.83
N LYS A 336 -17.22 19.57 -7.98
CA LYS A 336 -18.42 20.36 -8.26
C LYS A 336 -19.63 19.46 -8.35
N ASP A 337 -20.61 19.67 -7.48
CA ASP A 337 -21.85 18.88 -7.47
C ASP A 337 -22.81 19.28 -8.60
N ILE A 338 -23.89 18.53 -8.75
CA ILE A 338 -24.97 18.79 -9.73
C ILE A 338 -25.59 20.20 -9.57
N ASN A 339 -25.54 20.80 -8.37
CA ASN A 339 -26.06 22.13 -8.10
C ASN A 339 -25.03 23.23 -8.34
N GLY A 340 -23.83 22.89 -8.78
CA GLY A 340 -22.74 23.81 -9.01
C GLY A 340 -21.98 24.25 -7.76
N ARG A 341 -22.22 23.62 -6.59
CA ARG A 341 -21.45 23.88 -5.37
C ARG A 341 -20.07 23.28 -5.47
N GLU A 342 -19.09 23.98 -4.93
CA GLU A 342 -17.69 23.63 -5.02
C GLU A 342 -17.17 23.16 -3.65
N TYR A 343 -16.44 22.03 -3.68
CA TYR A 343 -15.90 21.37 -2.50
C TYR A 343 -14.42 21.06 -2.76
N PRO A 344 -13.49 21.78 -2.12
CA PRO A 344 -12.07 21.48 -2.24
C PRO A 344 -11.74 20.12 -1.61
N SER A 345 -10.95 19.33 -2.30
CA SER A 345 -10.51 18.03 -1.80
C SER A 345 -9.16 17.61 -2.40
N ILE A 346 -8.68 16.44 -1.97
CA ILE A 346 -7.46 15.79 -2.47
C ILE A 346 -7.84 14.37 -2.80
N ILE A 347 -7.43 13.84 -3.95
CA ILE A 347 -7.70 12.46 -4.34
C ILE A 347 -6.86 11.53 -3.46
N THR A 348 -7.49 10.67 -2.68
CA THR A 348 -6.85 9.63 -1.87
C THR A 348 -7.22 8.22 -2.30
N ASP A 349 -8.29 8.10 -3.10
CA ASP A 349 -8.75 6.88 -3.74
C ASP A 349 -8.82 7.13 -5.25
N TYR A 350 -8.14 6.31 -6.02
CA TYR A 350 -7.99 6.47 -7.45
C TYR A 350 -8.04 5.12 -8.16
N THR A 351 -8.89 4.99 -9.16
CA THR A 351 -8.89 3.85 -10.08
C THR A 351 -9.16 4.33 -11.49
N PHE A 352 -8.19 4.19 -12.36
CA PHE A 352 -8.29 4.49 -13.77
C PHE A 352 -8.47 3.20 -14.57
N VAL A 353 -9.55 3.11 -15.35
CA VAL A 353 -9.78 2.03 -16.31
C VAL A 353 -9.62 2.59 -17.71
N PHE A 354 -8.75 2.02 -18.53
CA PHE A 354 -8.36 2.59 -19.82
C PHE A 354 -9.53 2.85 -20.76
N SER A 355 -10.37 1.90 -21.03
CA SER A 355 -11.57 2.10 -21.89
C SER A 355 -12.87 2.07 -21.07
N GLY A 356 -12.91 2.83 -20.01
CA GLY A 356 -14.02 2.78 -19.07
C GLY A 356 -14.23 4.08 -18.32
N LYS A 357 -13.95 4.07 -17.03
CA LYS A 357 -14.14 5.19 -16.12
C LYS A 357 -12.92 5.44 -15.26
N THR A 358 -12.86 6.64 -14.67
CA THR A 358 -11.97 6.96 -13.56
C THR A 358 -12.81 7.13 -12.31
N SER A 359 -12.60 6.27 -11.31
CA SER A 359 -13.19 6.41 -9.98
C SER A 359 -12.24 7.21 -9.11
N VAL A 360 -12.73 8.21 -8.43
CA VAL A 360 -11.94 9.08 -7.55
C VAL A 360 -12.67 9.32 -6.24
N GLY A 361 -11.91 9.46 -5.17
CA GLY A 361 -12.48 9.70 -3.86
C GLY A 361 -11.49 10.26 -2.86
N ASN A 362 -12.03 10.59 -1.70
CA ASN A 362 -11.29 10.88 -0.48
C ASN A 362 -12.05 10.31 0.70
N SER A 363 -11.37 9.50 1.50
CA SER A 363 -11.94 8.79 2.66
C SER A 363 -11.75 9.52 3.99
N VAL A 364 -11.27 10.78 3.99
CA VAL A 364 -11.03 11.56 5.22
C VAL A 364 -12.25 11.62 6.13
N GLU A 365 -12.05 11.45 7.45
CA GLU A 365 -13.10 11.44 8.46
C GLU A 365 -12.92 12.58 9.47
N SER A 366 -13.98 13.33 9.75
CA SER A 366 -13.96 14.49 10.63
C SER A 366 -13.74 14.16 12.13
N GLY A 367 -13.84 12.89 12.50
CA GLY A 367 -13.66 12.42 13.88
C GLY A 367 -12.29 11.81 14.17
N SER A 368 -11.47 11.57 13.16
CA SER A 368 -10.12 11.03 13.35
C SER A 368 -9.15 12.17 13.63
N SER A 369 -8.53 12.18 14.81
CA SER A 369 -7.29 12.91 15.01
C SER A 369 -6.22 12.26 14.13
N TYR A 370 -5.30 13.05 13.58
CA TYR A 370 -4.12 12.52 12.93
C TYR A 370 -3.27 11.82 13.99
N ASN A 371 -3.40 10.52 14.07
CA ASN A 371 -2.57 9.65 14.91
C ASN A 371 -1.65 8.87 14.00
N THR A 372 -0.39 9.21 14.03
CA THR A 372 0.66 8.45 13.34
C THR A 372 0.95 7.09 13.97
N SER A 373 0.45 6.84 15.17
CA SER A 373 0.48 5.49 15.76
C SER A 373 -0.33 4.45 14.97
N ASP A 374 -1.21 4.89 14.07
CA ASP A 374 -1.85 4.03 13.05
C ASP A 374 -1.01 3.86 11.77
N SER A 375 0.12 4.55 11.66
CA SER A 375 1.14 4.25 10.68
C SER A 375 2.09 3.13 11.15
N GLY A 376 1.51 2.03 11.57
CA GLY A 376 2.10 0.76 11.20
C GLY A 376 2.31 0.84 9.68
N PRO A 377 3.23 0.09 9.05
CA PRO A 377 3.52 0.27 7.64
C PRO A 377 2.18 0.40 6.93
N SER A 378 1.85 1.63 6.51
CA SER A 378 0.64 1.89 5.75
C SER A 378 0.91 1.22 4.42
N GLY A 379 0.72 -0.10 4.45
CA GLY A 379 0.58 -0.86 3.27
C GLY A 379 -0.52 -0.15 2.55
N SER A 380 -0.15 0.72 1.61
CA SER A 380 -1.08 1.21 0.63
C SER A 380 -1.69 -0.05 0.05
N SER A 381 -2.85 -0.41 0.63
CA SER A 381 -3.68 -1.43 0.05
C SER A 381 -3.99 -0.91 -1.33
N ALA A 382 -3.19 -1.32 -2.30
CA ALA A 382 -3.64 -1.25 -3.67
C ALA A 382 -4.97 -1.99 -3.64
N SER A 383 -6.08 -1.26 -3.62
CA SER A 383 -7.39 -1.87 -3.67
C SER A 383 -7.75 -2.26 -5.11
N GLY A 384 -6.95 -3.14 -5.62
CA GLY A 384 -7.48 -4.20 -6.42
C GLY A 384 -7.76 -5.30 -5.42
N VAL A 385 -8.95 -5.86 -5.33
CA VAL A 385 -9.41 -6.94 -4.45
C VAL A 385 -8.21 -7.52 -3.69
N GLY A 386 -7.92 -6.88 -2.51
CA GLY A 386 -6.57 -6.85 -1.99
C GLY A 386 -6.11 -8.24 -1.59
N ALA A 387 -5.09 -8.73 -2.20
CA ALA A 387 -4.29 -9.74 -1.56
C ALA A 387 -3.67 -9.09 -0.32
N ASP A 388 -4.23 -9.42 0.85
CA ASP A 388 -3.62 -9.12 2.13
C ASP A 388 -2.21 -9.71 2.11
N TYR A 389 -1.18 -8.93 2.40
CA TYR A 389 0.20 -9.42 2.30
C TYR A 389 0.77 -9.82 3.66
N VAL A 390 1.68 -10.77 3.63
CA VAL A 390 2.34 -11.26 4.84
C VAL A 390 3.37 -10.25 5.32
N VAL A 391 3.12 -9.63 6.49
CA VAL A 391 4.06 -8.69 7.12
C VAL A 391 5.13 -9.38 7.95
N ALA A 392 4.83 -10.57 8.47
CA ALA A 392 5.77 -11.40 9.19
C ALA A 392 5.37 -12.87 9.10
N GLN A 393 6.35 -13.75 9.00
CA GLN A 393 6.14 -15.19 9.05
C GLN A 393 7.32 -15.87 9.74
N GLY A 394 7.07 -17.03 10.27
CA GLY A 394 8.12 -17.79 10.95
C GLY A 394 7.68 -19.15 11.44
N THR A 395 8.59 -19.83 12.11
CA THR A 395 8.34 -21.12 12.75
C THR A 395 8.75 -21.01 14.22
N THR A 396 7.87 -21.46 15.10
CA THR A 396 8.11 -21.50 16.56
C THR A 396 7.66 -22.85 17.09
N GLY A 397 8.59 -23.70 17.46
CA GLY A 397 8.28 -25.09 17.81
C GLY A 397 7.69 -25.85 16.62
N LYS A 398 6.45 -26.36 16.78
CA LYS A 398 5.72 -27.05 15.68
C LYS A 398 4.84 -26.12 14.88
N TRP A 399 4.70 -24.86 15.28
CA TRP A 399 3.83 -23.89 14.65
C TRP A 399 4.58 -23.16 13.52
N VAL A 400 4.01 -23.20 12.33
CA VAL A 400 4.30 -22.27 11.24
C VAL A 400 3.22 -21.18 11.30
N TRP A 401 3.62 -19.93 11.18
CA TRP A 401 2.70 -18.81 11.34
C TRP A 401 2.98 -17.69 10.35
N ARG A 402 1.92 -16.95 10.03
CA ARG A 402 1.95 -15.72 9.24
C ARG A 402 1.12 -14.65 9.92
N LYS A 403 1.57 -13.42 9.83
CA LYS A 403 0.81 -12.21 10.17
C LYS A 403 0.60 -11.42 8.91
N TRP A 404 -0.62 -11.00 8.70
CA TRP A 404 -1.03 -10.26 7.52
C TRP A 404 -1.18 -8.79 7.87
N ALA A 405 -1.02 -7.89 6.88
CA ALA A 405 -1.13 -6.44 7.06
C ALA A 405 -2.52 -5.99 7.55
N SER A 406 -3.55 -6.75 7.24
CA SER A 406 -4.91 -6.56 7.76
C SER A 406 -5.06 -6.76 9.27
N GLY A 407 -4.00 -7.19 9.96
CA GLY A 407 -4.06 -7.61 11.36
C GLY A 407 -4.52 -9.06 11.56
N ILE A 408 -4.87 -9.77 10.48
CA ILE A 408 -5.14 -11.20 10.54
C ILE A 408 -3.83 -11.94 10.84
N ALA A 409 -3.92 -12.99 11.64
CA ALA A 409 -2.83 -13.93 11.85
C ALA A 409 -3.32 -15.35 11.58
N GLU A 410 -2.54 -16.09 10.82
CA GLU A 410 -2.76 -17.50 10.55
C GLU A 410 -1.64 -18.31 11.15
N MET A 411 -1.98 -19.48 11.63
CA MET A 411 -0.97 -20.43 12.07
C MET A 411 -1.48 -21.86 11.91
N TRP A 412 -0.55 -22.74 11.63
CA TRP A 412 -0.83 -24.15 11.44
C TRP A 412 0.30 -24.98 12.04
N ALA A 413 -0.06 -26.17 12.50
CA ALA A 413 0.90 -27.13 13.01
C ALA A 413 0.41 -28.54 12.73
N VAL A 414 1.36 -29.44 12.52
CA VAL A 414 1.08 -30.87 12.48
C VAL A 414 1.53 -31.47 13.81
N PHE A 415 0.61 -32.10 14.47
CA PHE A 415 0.86 -32.74 15.74
C PHE A 415 0.73 -34.26 15.60
N GLY A 416 1.64 -34.96 16.24
CA GLY A 416 1.57 -36.40 16.47
C GLY A 416 2.00 -37.28 15.31
N THR A 417 2.69 -38.29 15.67
CA THR A 417 2.91 -39.54 14.92
C THR A 417 2.76 -40.74 15.86
N ASP A 418 2.25 -40.50 17.07
CA ASP A 418 2.16 -41.51 18.10
C ASP A 418 0.91 -42.37 17.90
N THR A 419 1.02 -43.65 18.19
CA THR A 419 -0.13 -44.55 18.20
C THR A 419 -1.05 -44.13 19.34
N LEU A 420 -2.28 -43.73 19.03
CA LEU A 420 -3.29 -43.40 19.98
C LEU A 420 -4.25 -44.58 20.14
N SER A 421 -4.39 -45.10 21.36
CA SER A 421 -5.42 -46.09 21.66
C SER A 421 -6.79 -45.42 21.73
N ILE A 422 -7.77 -45.90 20.96
CA ILE A 422 -9.14 -45.44 20.96
C ILE A 422 -9.98 -46.57 21.63
N ASP A 423 -9.91 -46.64 22.92
CA ASP A 423 -10.44 -47.75 23.73
C ASP A 423 -11.29 -47.29 24.94
N GLU A 424 -11.37 -45.98 25.21
CA GLU A 424 -12.18 -45.44 26.28
C GLU A 424 -13.65 -45.32 25.83
N ALA A 425 -14.57 -46.00 26.51
CA ALA A 425 -15.97 -46.04 26.13
C ALA A 425 -16.72 -44.73 26.46
N TRP A 426 -17.43 -44.18 25.47
CA TRP A 426 -18.31 -43.01 25.63
C TRP A 426 -19.66 -43.27 24.96
N GLY A 427 -20.58 -43.86 25.72
CA GLY A 427 -21.86 -44.32 25.21
C GLY A 427 -21.70 -45.45 24.19
N SER A 428 -22.12 -45.25 22.94
CA SER A 428 -21.95 -46.19 21.84
C SER A 428 -20.66 -45.99 21.04
N LEU A 429 -19.79 -45.05 21.47
CA LEU A 429 -18.53 -44.71 20.79
C LEU A 429 -17.34 -45.04 21.69
N TYR A 430 -16.21 -45.22 21.09
CA TYR A 430 -14.91 -45.28 21.76
C TYR A 430 -14.12 -44.03 21.42
N PHE A 431 -13.34 -43.51 22.37
CA PHE A 431 -12.46 -42.38 22.11
C PHE A 431 -11.08 -42.54 22.73
N GLY A 432 -10.11 -41.82 22.16
CA GLY A 432 -8.79 -41.68 22.70
C GLY A 432 -8.41 -40.20 22.74
N THR A 433 -7.93 -39.75 23.91
CA THR A 433 -7.53 -38.33 24.10
C THR A 433 -6.10 -38.11 23.79
N TRP A 434 -5.85 -37.10 22.95
CA TRP A 434 -4.53 -36.65 22.62
C TRP A 434 -4.36 -35.15 22.98
N MET A 435 -3.16 -34.76 23.39
CA MET A 435 -2.84 -33.39 23.80
C MET A 435 -3.36 -32.97 25.22
N ARG A 436 -3.72 -33.91 26.07
CA ARG A 436 -4.06 -33.58 27.46
C ARG A 436 -2.90 -33.65 28.46
N SER A 437 -1.77 -34.29 28.09
CA SER A 437 -0.60 -34.34 28.98
C SER A 437 0.09 -32.96 29.06
N ASP A 438 0.79 -32.67 30.17
CA ASP A 438 1.50 -31.41 30.38
C ASP A 438 2.50 -31.09 29.27
N ALA A 439 3.18 -32.09 28.72
CA ALA A 439 4.09 -31.92 27.59
C ALA A 439 3.36 -31.47 26.32
N ASN A 440 2.16 -31.97 26.09
CA ASN A 440 1.33 -31.58 24.95
C ASN A 440 0.64 -30.23 25.15
N VAL A 441 0.35 -29.83 26.40
CA VAL A 441 -0.16 -28.49 26.73
C VAL A 441 0.82 -27.41 26.30
N ALA A 442 2.12 -27.62 26.57
CA ALA A 442 3.16 -26.69 26.12
C ALA A 442 3.25 -26.61 24.58
N ALA A 443 3.08 -27.74 23.87
CA ALA A 443 3.11 -27.78 22.41
C ALA A 443 1.90 -27.11 21.76
N ARG A 444 0.76 -27.02 22.46
CA ARG A 444 -0.46 -26.33 21.96
C ARG A 444 -0.41 -24.82 22.06
N LYS A 445 0.50 -24.26 22.85
CA LYS A 445 0.63 -22.79 22.96
C LYS A 445 1.00 -22.18 21.62
N TYR A 446 0.27 -21.10 21.28
CA TYR A 446 0.58 -20.33 20.11
C TYR A 446 1.88 -19.54 20.29
N PRO A 447 2.60 -19.26 19.22
CA PRO A 447 3.78 -18.37 19.23
C PRO A 447 3.48 -16.98 19.79
N PHE A 448 2.24 -16.53 19.67
CA PHE A 448 1.72 -15.26 20.19
C PHE A 448 0.23 -15.39 20.49
N ALA A 449 -0.31 -14.52 21.36
CA ALA A 449 -1.73 -14.49 21.68
C ALA A 449 -2.51 -13.73 20.60
N PHE A 450 -3.75 -14.19 20.34
CA PHE A 450 -4.73 -13.46 19.53
C PHE A 450 -5.47 -12.41 20.36
N VAL A 451 -5.86 -11.31 19.74
CA VAL A 451 -6.70 -10.27 20.39
C VAL A 451 -8.11 -10.82 20.63
N ASP A 452 -8.67 -11.49 19.62
CA ASP A 452 -9.95 -12.15 19.67
C ASP A 452 -9.81 -13.68 19.57
N THR A 453 -10.89 -14.41 19.88
CA THR A 453 -10.89 -15.87 19.77
C THR A 453 -10.75 -16.28 18.30
N PRO A 454 -9.68 -17.01 17.92
CA PRO A 454 -9.47 -17.41 16.55
C PRO A 454 -10.46 -18.47 16.10
N THR A 455 -10.72 -18.52 14.78
CA THR A 455 -11.40 -19.68 14.19
C THR A 455 -10.41 -20.83 14.09
N ILE A 456 -10.76 -21.96 14.67
CA ILE A 456 -9.89 -23.13 14.72
C ILE A 456 -10.51 -24.25 13.90
N SER A 457 -9.75 -24.81 12.96
CA SER A 457 -10.10 -26.03 12.25
C SER A 457 -9.01 -27.07 12.44
N ALA A 458 -9.39 -28.32 12.55
CA ALA A 458 -8.46 -29.43 12.66
C ALA A 458 -8.93 -30.59 11.79
N THR A 459 -7.98 -31.29 11.22
CA THR A 459 -8.24 -32.45 10.36
C THR A 459 -7.39 -33.62 10.83
N TYR A 460 -8.00 -34.78 10.92
CA TYR A 460 -7.32 -36.03 11.16
C TYR A 460 -6.73 -36.58 9.84
N MET A 461 -5.45 -36.87 9.85
CA MET A 461 -4.73 -37.48 8.72
C MET A 461 -4.19 -38.84 9.15
N GLY A 462 -5.07 -39.80 9.38
CA GLY A 462 -4.72 -41.16 9.77
C GLY A 462 -5.19 -42.21 8.77
N GLY A 463 -4.70 -43.43 8.91
CA GLY A 463 -5.01 -44.54 8.02
C GLY A 463 -6.31 -45.31 8.29
N GLU A 464 -7.05 -44.96 9.34
CA GLU A 464 -8.34 -45.61 9.67
C GLU A 464 -9.51 -44.79 9.20
N SER A 465 -10.36 -45.34 8.37
CA SER A 465 -11.49 -44.66 7.72
C SER A 465 -12.66 -44.33 8.65
N ASP A 466 -12.70 -44.91 9.85
CA ASP A 466 -13.85 -44.87 10.76
C ASP A 466 -13.61 -44.02 12.02
N ALA A 467 -12.53 -43.23 12.05
CA ALA A 467 -12.25 -42.35 13.18
C ALA A 467 -12.54 -40.88 12.85
N TRP A 468 -13.07 -40.14 13.82
CA TRP A 468 -13.37 -38.71 13.71
C TRP A 468 -12.55 -37.92 14.71
N LEU A 469 -12.15 -36.71 14.33
CA LEU A 469 -11.51 -35.75 15.21
C LEU A 469 -12.60 -34.99 16.00
N ILE A 470 -12.50 -34.97 17.30
CA ILE A 470 -13.39 -34.22 18.19
C ILE A 470 -12.55 -33.18 18.96
N SER A 471 -12.96 -31.93 18.93
CA SER A 471 -12.36 -30.90 19.75
C SER A 471 -12.88 -30.96 21.17
N LEU A 472 -11.96 -31.05 22.13
CA LEU A 472 -12.27 -31.08 23.56
C LEU A 472 -11.77 -29.77 24.19
N PHE A 473 -12.63 -28.78 24.32
CA PHE A 473 -12.30 -27.62 25.14
C PHE A 473 -13.13 -27.62 26.43
N SER A 474 -12.47 -27.18 27.47
CA SER A 474 -13.15 -26.83 28.71
C SER A 474 -13.37 -25.30 28.73
N ALA A 475 -14.32 -24.86 29.58
CA ALA A 475 -14.55 -23.43 29.80
C ALA A 475 -13.31 -22.67 30.34
N SER A 476 -12.26 -23.39 30.77
CA SER A 476 -11.00 -22.86 31.27
C SER A 476 -9.94 -22.73 30.20
N ASP A 477 -10.15 -23.24 28.97
CA ASP A 477 -9.18 -23.14 27.89
C ASP A 477 -9.19 -21.72 27.32
N ASP A 478 -8.05 -21.04 27.40
CA ASP A 478 -7.88 -19.74 26.74
C ASP A 478 -7.49 -19.94 25.27
N LEU A 479 -8.50 -19.97 24.42
CA LEU A 479 -8.34 -20.17 22.97
C LEU A 479 -7.59 -19.02 22.28
N LYS A 480 -7.32 -17.92 22.96
CA LYS A 480 -6.48 -16.84 22.44
C LYS A 480 -4.98 -17.15 22.55
N THR A 481 -4.60 -18.02 23.46
CA THR A 481 -3.19 -18.34 23.74
C THR A 481 -2.77 -19.74 23.34
N GLY A 482 -3.71 -20.61 23.01
CA GLY A 482 -3.40 -21.99 22.61
C GLY A 482 -4.57 -22.74 21.97
N ALA A 483 -4.24 -23.76 21.18
CA ALA A 483 -5.23 -24.64 20.56
C ALA A 483 -5.94 -25.52 21.61
N PRO A 484 -7.21 -25.90 21.40
CA PRO A 484 -7.91 -26.83 22.27
C PRO A 484 -7.28 -28.23 22.23
N ALA A 485 -7.60 -29.04 23.20
CA ALA A 485 -7.29 -30.46 23.13
C ALA A 485 -8.20 -31.16 22.10
N TYR A 486 -7.69 -32.21 21.49
CA TYR A 486 -8.43 -33.02 20.54
C TYR A 486 -8.51 -34.47 20.98
N ALA A 487 -9.56 -35.16 20.58
CA ALA A 487 -9.72 -36.58 20.71
C ALA A 487 -10.09 -37.19 19.37
N LEU A 488 -9.74 -38.45 19.19
CA LEU A 488 -10.27 -39.28 18.13
C LEU A 488 -11.39 -40.13 18.69
N ALA A 489 -12.48 -40.25 17.94
CA ALA A 489 -13.59 -41.13 18.27
C ALA A 489 -13.87 -42.11 17.13
N ARG A 490 -14.35 -43.32 17.46
CA ARG A 490 -14.82 -44.32 16.50
C ARG A 490 -16.05 -45.00 17.05
N PRO A 491 -16.89 -45.63 16.16
CA PRO A 491 -18.01 -46.47 16.59
C PRO A 491 -17.62 -47.63 17.47
#